data_84d0bba903e8d767bb55135b48953ba2
#
_entry.id   84d0bba903e8d767bb55135b48953ba2
#
_cell.length_a   1.000
_cell.length_b   1.000
_cell.length_c   1.000
_cell.angle_alpha   90.00
_cell.angle_beta   90.00
_cell.angle_gamma   90.00
#
_symmetry.space_group_name_H-M   'P 1'
#
loop_
_entity.id
_entity.type
_entity.pdbx_description
1 polymer ?
#
loop_
_entity_poly.entity_id
_entity_poly.type
_entity_poly.pdbx_seq_one_letter_code
_entity_poly.pdbx_strand_id
1 'polypeptide(L)'
;MRPIETRYARSGDIRIAYQVIGQGSLDLVFVPGFISNLDLHWEDEGYSRLLKRLASFSRLILFDKRGTGLSDRVDAHALPSLEARMDDVRAVMDAAGSGRAAILGASEGAPMAMLFAATQPERVRSLVLYGGYANFHRWVMSRERLEDFIETAETAWGSGATLQNFAPGRVDDPHFAEWWGRFERLSASPTAAVALARMNAGIDVCGVLASIAVPTMVMYRRNDARVDPAASRYLARKISGARLVEVPGRDHPIWTGDVDRIADNIEEFLTGARAVPDIERVLAALLVTRITDTAKLGDRMWSERAQRFQQTWRLLVSRHGGRISGLHGDTMLSRFEGPARAIRCAAALCDAANDIGIASAQGIHVGEIDVRGPPTGLTVRIAAQIADHAGRGDILASRLVADLAVGSGLHFADAGQLAPDELDQPLPLVRANSEQHLEPACRRDKPRANKPSALTLRENEVVALIADGMSNASIAAELRLSAHTVKRHVANILSKLDLPSRAAAAAFAVRHPGPDGP
;
A
#
# COMPACT_ATOMS: atom_id res chain seq x y z
N MET A 1 -12.50 -0.98 0.49
CA MET A 1 -12.59 -0.21 1.74
C MET A 1 -14.01 0.30 1.88
N ARG A 2 -14.65 0.21 3.05
CA ARG A 2 -15.93 0.90 3.26
C ARG A 2 -15.69 2.40 3.10
N PRO A 3 -16.61 3.19 2.50
CA PRO A 3 -16.48 4.63 2.44
C PRO A 3 -16.33 5.19 3.85
N ILE A 4 -15.39 6.11 4.04
CA ILE A 4 -15.15 6.76 5.32
C ILE A 4 -16.32 7.70 5.57
N GLU A 5 -17.03 7.49 6.68
CA GLU A 5 -18.22 8.27 7.04
C GLU A 5 -17.83 9.58 7.72
N THR A 6 -18.25 10.70 7.14
CA THR A 6 -18.15 12.01 7.79
C THR A 6 -19.39 12.25 8.65
N ARG A 7 -19.17 12.58 9.92
CA ARG A 7 -20.17 12.88 10.95
C ARG A 7 -19.99 14.31 11.45
N TYR A 8 -20.96 14.78 12.22
CA TYR A 8 -20.94 16.15 12.74
C TYR A 8 -21.13 16.17 14.25
N ALA A 9 -20.15 16.73 14.97
CA ALA A 9 -20.24 17.04 16.39
C ALA A 9 -20.87 18.44 16.58
N ARG A 10 -21.57 18.66 17.68
CA ARG A 10 -22.12 19.97 18.02
C ARG A 10 -21.21 20.65 19.04
N SER A 11 -20.66 21.81 18.66
CA SER A 11 -19.86 22.68 19.53
C SER A 11 -20.58 24.04 19.67
N GLY A 12 -21.40 24.19 20.70
CA GLY A 12 -22.34 25.30 20.79
C GLY A 12 -23.37 25.23 19.66
N ASP A 13 -23.45 26.28 18.84
CA ASP A 13 -24.34 26.34 17.67
C ASP A 13 -23.64 25.90 16.37
N ILE A 14 -22.35 25.56 16.43
CA ILE A 14 -21.50 25.18 15.29
C ILE A 14 -21.50 23.67 15.11
N ARG A 15 -21.54 23.20 13.86
CA ARG A 15 -21.31 21.80 13.47
C ARG A 15 -19.87 21.61 13.05
N ILE A 16 -19.19 20.67 13.70
CA ILE A 16 -17.80 20.31 13.43
C ILE A 16 -17.80 18.97 12.73
N ALA A 17 -17.34 18.94 11.48
CA ALA A 17 -17.20 17.72 10.70
C ALA A 17 -16.03 16.87 11.26
N TYR A 18 -16.27 15.57 11.44
CA TYR A 18 -15.25 14.64 11.91
C TYR A 18 -15.39 13.25 11.28
N GLN A 19 -14.29 12.52 11.25
CA GLN A 19 -14.20 11.12 10.80
C GLN A 19 -13.51 10.29 11.87
N VAL A 20 -13.90 9.01 11.99
CA VAL A 20 -13.25 8.04 12.89
C VAL A 20 -12.80 6.85 12.07
N ILE A 21 -11.51 6.53 12.12
CA ILE A 21 -10.90 5.43 11.36
C ILE A 21 -9.98 4.61 12.26
N GLY A 22 -9.79 3.34 11.91
CA GLY A 22 -9.04 2.40 12.76
C GLY A 22 -9.89 1.82 13.89
N GLN A 23 -9.36 0.78 14.53
CA GLN A 23 -10.02 0.03 15.62
C GLN A 23 -9.08 -0.21 16.79
N GLY A 24 -7.97 0.55 16.89
CA GLY A 24 -7.04 0.45 18.01
C GLY A 24 -7.69 0.83 19.33
N SER A 25 -7.16 0.31 20.42
CA SER A 25 -7.61 0.63 21.80
C SER A 25 -7.16 2.01 22.27
N LEU A 26 -6.27 2.67 21.53
CA LEU A 26 -5.78 4.02 21.77
C LEU A 26 -6.55 5.01 20.90
N ASP A 27 -7.24 5.97 21.51
CA ASP A 27 -7.81 7.10 20.81
C ASP A 27 -6.70 8.12 20.51
N LEU A 28 -6.63 8.55 19.24
CA LEU A 28 -5.73 9.58 18.75
C LEU A 28 -6.53 10.67 18.04
N VAL A 29 -6.57 11.86 18.60
CA VAL A 29 -7.21 13.03 17.97
C VAL A 29 -6.16 13.82 17.21
N PHE A 30 -6.37 14.01 15.92
CA PHE A 30 -5.51 14.84 15.08
C PHE A 30 -6.09 16.24 14.94
N VAL A 31 -5.41 17.22 15.49
CA VAL A 31 -5.73 18.64 15.38
C VAL A 31 -4.94 19.23 14.22
N PRO A 32 -5.61 19.56 13.10
CA PRO A 32 -4.93 19.97 11.87
C PRO A 32 -4.34 21.39 11.96
N GLY A 33 -3.46 21.70 11.01
CA GLY A 33 -2.83 23.01 10.87
C GLY A 33 -3.78 24.13 10.40
N PHE A 34 -3.24 25.07 9.63
CA PHE A 34 -3.91 26.32 9.21
C PHE A 34 -5.29 26.10 8.58
N ILE A 35 -5.35 25.25 7.57
CA ILE A 35 -6.58 24.82 6.88
C ILE A 35 -6.66 23.30 6.83
N SER A 36 -7.87 22.77 6.67
CA SER A 36 -8.13 21.35 6.51
C SER A 36 -9.36 21.09 5.68
N ASN A 37 -9.45 19.91 5.08
CA ASN A 37 -10.64 19.38 4.42
C ASN A 37 -10.60 17.85 4.48
N LEU A 38 -11.50 17.25 5.24
CA LEU A 38 -11.51 15.82 5.52
C LEU A 38 -11.57 14.94 4.26
N ASP A 39 -12.28 15.37 3.22
CA ASP A 39 -12.39 14.58 1.98
C ASP A 39 -11.08 14.63 1.18
N LEU A 40 -10.45 15.81 1.08
CA LEU A 40 -9.23 16.00 0.32
C LEU A 40 -8.00 15.33 0.94
N HIS A 41 -8.00 15.08 2.25
CA HIS A 41 -6.92 14.34 2.92
C HIS A 41 -6.69 12.95 2.32
N TRP A 42 -7.71 12.34 1.72
CA TRP A 42 -7.65 11.00 1.13
C TRP A 42 -7.19 10.98 -0.32
N GLU A 43 -7.21 12.13 -1.00
CA GLU A 43 -6.82 12.24 -2.39
C GLU A 43 -5.30 12.36 -2.58
N ASP A 44 -4.58 12.97 -1.62
CA ASP A 44 -3.11 13.01 -1.64
C ASP A 44 -2.52 11.73 -1.06
N GLU A 45 -1.55 11.14 -1.79
CA GLU A 45 -0.94 9.86 -1.41
C GLU A 45 -0.21 9.95 -0.07
N GLY A 46 0.57 11.01 0.16
CA GLY A 46 1.32 11.21 1.40
C GLY A 46 0.40 11.40 2.60
N TYR A 47 -0.66 12.21 2.44
CA TYR A 47 -1.64 12.44 3.49
C TYR A 47 -2.41 11.15 3.83
N SER A 48 -2.96 10.49 2.82
CA SER A 48 -3.68 9.22 2.96
C SER A 48 -2.80 8.14 3.61
N ARG A 49 -1.49 8.10 3.27
CA ARG A 49 -0.52 7.18 3.88
C ARG A 49 -0.32 7.47 5.36
N LEU A 50 -0.10 8.75 5.74
CA LEU A 50 0.02 9.15 7.15
C LEU A 50 -1.21 8.70 7.95
N LEU A 51 -2.41 9.04 7.47
CA LEU A 51 -3.65 8.71 8.17
C LEU A 51 -3.86 7.21 8.33
N LYS A 52 -3.56 6.42 7.30
CA LYS A 52 -3.62 4.94 7.36
C LYS A 52 -2.61 4.38 8.36
N ARG A 53 -1.37 4.92 8.40
CA ARG A 53 -0.36 4.51 9.38
C ARG A 53 -0.80 4.84 10.81
N LEU A 54 -1.30 6.04 11.07
CA LEU A 54 -1.82 6.41 12.39
C LEU A 54 -3.01 5.53 12.80
N ALA A 55 -3.92 5.23 11.87
CA ALA A 55 -5.09 4.39 12.10
C ALA A 55 -4.75 2.90 12.28
N SER A 56 -3.55 2.44 11.90
CA SER A 56 -3.14 1.04 12.06
C SER A 56 -2.92 0.64 13.53
N PHE A 57 -2.53 1.59 14.38
CA PHE A 57 -2.29 1.36 15.81
C PHE A 57 -3.23 2.14 16.74
N SER A 58 -4.13 2.97 16.20
CA SER A 58 -5.05 3.79 16.98
C SER A 58 -6.48 3.79 16.42
N ARG A 59 -7.42 4.25 17.20
CA ARG A 59 -8.70 4.76 16.73
C ARG A 59 -8.50 6.25 16.47
N LEU A 60 -8.19 6.59 15.21
CA LEU A 60 -7.86 7.93 14.78
C LEU A 60 -9.12 8.76 14.58
N ILE A 61 -9.19 9.91 15.23
CA ILE A 61 -10.28 10.88 15.16
C ILE A 61 -9.75 12.12 14.45
N LEU A 62 -10.28 12.38 13.26
CA LEU A 62 -9.96 13.54 12.42
C LEU A 62 -11.10 14.52 12.47
N PHE A 63 -10.85 15.81 12.35
CA PHE A 63 -11.88 16.81 12.22
C PHE A 63 -11.41 18.04 11.44
N ASP A 64 -12.33 18.73 10.81
CA ASP A 64 -12.10 20.06 10.28
C ASP A 64 -12.41 21.10 11.36
N LYS A 65 -11.48 22.01 11.61
CA LYS A 65 -11.73 23.11 12.57
C LYS A 65 -12.87 23.99 12.05
N ARG A 66 -13.59 24.63 12.98
CA ARG A 66 -14.60 25.63 12.62
C ARG A 66 -14.06 26.64 11.60
N GLY A 67 -14.83 26.95 10.60
CA GLY A 67 -14.43 27.85 9.51
C GLY A 67 -13.64 27.20 8.39
N THR A 68 -13.27 25.90 8.49
CA THR A 68 -12.52 25.19 7.47
C THR A 68 -13.23 23.93 6.98
N GLY A 69 -12.90 23.48 5.78
CA GLY A 69 -13.33 22.20 5.22
C GLY A 69 -14.84 22.00 5.23
N LEU A 70 -15.27 20.90 5.81
CA LEU A 70 -16.68 20.49 5.89
C LEU A 70 -17.41 21.02 7.14
N SER A 71 -16.68 21.68 8.07
CA SER A 71 -17.30 22.31 9.24
C SER A 71 -17.99 23.60 8.91
N ASP A 72 -18.91 24.04 9.79
CA ASP A 72 -19.64 25.29 9.62
C ASP A 72 -18.68 26.49 9.49
N ARG A 73 -19.04 27.39 8.60
CA ARG A 73 -18.31 28.66 8.41
C ARG A 73 -18.53 29.57 9.60
N VAL A 74 -17.54 30.37 9.92
CA VAL A 74 -17.61 31.39 10.96
C VAL A 74 -17.57 32.78 10.33
N ASP A 75 -18.15 33.74 11.03
CA ASP A 75 -18.09 35.13 10.62
C ASP A 75 -16.64 35.63 10.63
N ALA A 76 -16.18 36.11 9.48
CA ALA A 76 -14.84 36.65 9.33
C ALA A 76 -14.58 37.88 10.22
N HIS A 77 -15.63 38.56 10.67
CA HIS A 77 -15.55 39.73 11.56
C HIS A 77 -15.69 39.37 13.05
N ALA A 78 -16.09 38.12 13.37
CA ALA A 78 -16.29 37.63 14.74
C ALA A 78 -15.53 36.33 14.95
N LEU A 79 -14.21 36.34 14.73
CA LEU A 79 -13.37 35.16 14.82
C LEU A 79 -13.32 34.61 16.26
N PRO A 80 -13.45 33.29 16.42
CA PRO A 80 -13.43 32.66 17.74
C PRO A 80 -12.04 32.74 18.37
N SER A 81 -12.01 32.91 19.71
CA SER A 81 -10.78 32.80 20.47
C SER A 81 -10.19 31.39 20.36
N LEU A 82 -8.91 31.21 20.74
CA LEU A 82 -8.27 29.90 20.79
C LEU A 82 -9.01 28.96 21.76
N GLU A 83 -9.55 29.48 22.87
CA GLU A 83 -10.36 28.73 23.84
C GLU A 83 -11.65 28.19 23.22
N ALA A 84 -12.40 29.03 22.47
CA ALA A 84 -13.60 28.57 21.77
C ALA A 84 -13.30 27.49 20.71
N ARG A 85 -12.12 27.53 20.10
CA ARG A 85 -11.65 26.52 19.15
C ARG A 85 -11.19 25.24 19.85
N MET A 86 -10.67 25.32 21.06
CA MET A 86 -10.37 24.19 21.92
C MET A 86 -11.65 23.41 22.30
N ASP A 87 -12.81 24.10 22.46
CA ASP A 87 -14.09 23.45 22.70
C ASP A 87 -14.52 22.54 21.54
N ASP A 88 -14.03 22.76 20.32
CA ASP A 88 -14.27 21.86 19.20
C ASP A 88 -13.60 20.52 19.39
N VAL A 89 -12.38 20.49 19.96
CA VAL A 89 -11.68 19.24 20.29
C VAL A 89 -12.51 18.43 21.28
N ARG A 90 -13.03 19.09 22.32
CA ARG A 90 -13.88 18.45 23.33
C ARG A 90 -15.17 17.91 22.69
N ALA A 91 -15.87 18.73 21.89
CA ALA A 91 -17.10 18.33 21.23
C ALA A 91 -16.92 17.13 20.29
N VAL A 92 -15.82 17.11 19.55
CA VAL A 92 -15.48 15.97 18.67
C VAL A 92 -15.14 14.73 19.48
N MET A 93 -14.35 14.83 20.55
CA MET A 93 -14.08 13.71 21.44
C MET A 93 -15.36 13.13 22.03
N ASP A 94 -16.27 13.99 22.53
CA ASP A 94 -17.54 13.55 23.13
C ASP A 94 -18.44 12.87 22.09
N ALA A 95 -18.56 13.45 20.89
CA ALA A 95 -19.32 12.87 19.80
C ALA A 95 -18.75 11.53 19.29
N ALA A 96 -17.41 11.38 19.34
CA ALA A 96 -16.73 10.14 19.02
C ALA A 96 -16.74 9.12 20.18
N GLY A 97 -17.30 9.45 21.35
CA GLY A 97 -17.28 8.59 22.53
C GLY A 97 -15.88 8.40 23.13
N SER A 98 -15.01 9.40 22.99
CA SER A 98 -13.63 9.37 23.50
C SER A 98 -13.52 10.10 24.85
N GLY A 99 -13.40 9.35 25.93
CA GLY A 99 -13.22 9.92 27.27
C GLY A 99 -11.83 10.50 27.51
N ARG A 100 -10.80 9.86 26.92
CA ARG A 100 -9.39 10.26 27.05
C ARG A 100 -8.60 9.84 25.81
N ALA A 101 -7.87 10.75 25.19
CA ALA A 101 -7.12 10.50 23.96
C ALA A 101 -5.68 10.99 24.01
N ALA A 102 -4.83 10.44 23.15
CA ALA A 102 -3.62 11.13 22.71
C ALA A 102 -4.03 12.25 21.74
N ILE A 103 -3.36 13.39 21.84
CA ILE A 103 -3.63 14.55 20.96
C ILE A 103 -2.40 14.80 20.09
N LEU A 104 -2.58 14.77 18.78
CA LEU A 104 -1.56 15.16 17.81
C LEU A 104 -1.94 16.54 17.25
N GLY A 105 -1.20 17.58 17.66
CA GLY A 105 -1.36 18.92 17.10
C GLY A 105 -0.28 19.21 16.06
N ALA A 106 -0.69 19.49 14.82
CA ALA A 106 0.24 19.86 13.75
C ALA A 106 0.18 21.36 13.47
N SER A 107 1.36 22.02 13.35
CA SER A 107 1.44 23.44 13.01
C SER A 107 0.61 24.31 13.96
N GLU A 108 -0.34 25.06 13.44
CA GLU A 108 -1.30 25.90 14.19
C GLU A 108 -2.28 25.06 15.05
N GLY A 109 -2.43 23.78 14.79
CA GLY A 109 -3.13 22.87 15.71
C GLY A 109 -2.37 22.60 17.01
N ALA A 110 -1.05 22.82 17.05
CA ALA A 110 -0.24 22.61 18.25
C ALA A 110 -0.58 23.60 19.39
N PRO A 111 -0.71 24.93 19.19
CA PRO A 111 -1.20 25.85 20.22
C PRO A 111 -2.52 25.42 20.85
N MET A 112 -3.47 24.98 20.02
CA MET A 112 -4.77 24.49 20.48
C MET A 112 -4.64 23.21 21.30
N ALA A 113 -3.82 22.26 20.87
CA ALA A 113 -3.54 21.02 21.59
C ALA A 113 -2.80 21.27 22.93
N MET A 114 -1.87 22.23 22.96
CA MET A 114 -1.18 22.64 24.19
C MET A 114 -2.14 23.27 25.19
N LEU A 115 -3.00 24.18 24.75
CA LEU A 115 -4.00 24.80 25.62
C LEU A 115 -4.97 23.74 26.18
N PHE A 116 -5.44 22.81 25.32
CA PHE A 116 -6.30 21.71 25.74
C PHE A 116 -5.63 20.81 26.78
N ALA A 117 -4.37 20.42 26.57
CA ALA A 117 -3.62 19.59 27.51
C ALA A 117 -3.33 20.29 28.84
N ALA A 118 -3.15 21.62 28.85
CA ALA A 118 -2.92 22.39 30.05
C ALA A 118 -4.21 22.60 30.88
N THR A 119 -5.37 22.72 30.21
CA THR A 119 -6.65 23.03 30.85
C THR A 119 -7.51 21.82 31.16
N GLN A 120 -7.33 20.69 30.43
CA GLN A 120 -8.08 19.43 30.59
C GLN A 120 -7.15 18.21 30.59
N PRO A 121 -6.15 18.16 31.49
CA PRO A 121 -5.14 17.08 31.51
C PRO A 121 -5.73 15.70 31.71
N GLU A 122 -6.88 15.57 32.37
CA GLU A 122 -7.61 14.31 32.56
C GLU A 122 -8.16 13.72 31.26
N ARG A 123 -8.42 14.57 30.25
CA ARG A 123 -8.88 14.17 28.91
C ARG A 123 -7.72 13.81 27.97
N VAL A 124 -6.48 14.14 28.35
CA VAL A 124 -5.29 13.95 27.49
C VAL A 124 -4.40 12.86 28.07
N ARG A 125 -4.19 11.80 27.30
CA ARG A 125 -3.28 10.69 27.63
C ARG A 125 -1.82 11.08 27.40
N SER A 126 -1.56 11.72 26.28
CA SER A 126 -0.25 12.19 25.84
C SER A 126 -0.40 13.24 24.75
N LEU A 127 0.61 14.03 24.53
CA LEU A 127 0.63 15.14 23.58
C LEU A 127 1.75 14.95 22.55
N VAL A 128 1.42 15.03 21.26
CA VAL A 128 2.38 15.06 20.17
C VAL A 128 2.23 16.40 19.46
N LEU A 129 3.32 17.15 19.36
CA LEU A 129 3.36 18.46 18.71
C LEU A 129 4.29 18.37 17.51
N TYR A 130 3.76 18.56 16.30
CA TYR A 130 4.54 18.53 15.08
C TYR A 130 4.60 19.92 14.43
N GLY A 131 5.83 20.45 14.24
CA GLY A 131 6.04 21.76 13.60
C GLY A 131 5.28 22.89 14.29
N GLY A 132 5.07 22.75 15.61
CA GLY A 132 4.26 23.66 16.41
C GLY A 132 5.05 24.85 16.96
N TYR A 133 4.30 25.84 17.44
CA TYR A 133 4.84 27.06 18.04
C TYR A 133 3.96 27.51 19.22
N ALA A 134 4.52 28.31 20.14
CA ALA A 134 3.76 28.90 21.23
C ALA A 134 3.38 30.36 20.99
N ASN A 135 4.14 31.10 20.16
CA ASN A 135 3.83 32.48 19.78
C ASN A 135 4.03 32.63 18.28
N PHE A 136 3.03 33.17 17.58
CA PHE A 136 3.02 33.26 16.13
C PHE A 136 4.11 34.18 15.59
N HIS A 137 4.15 35.45 16.04
CA HIS A 137 5.07 36.43 15.49
C HIS A 137 6.54 36.13 15.77
N ARG A 138 6.81 35.35 16.80
CA ARG A 138 8.17 34.96 17.17
C ARG A 138 8.74 33.86 16.27
N TRP A 139 7.91 32.93 15.81
CA TRP A 139 8.42 31.70 15.16
C TRP A 139 7.80 31.36 13.80
N VAL A 140 6.69 32.03 13.42
CA VAL A 140 6.04 31.75 12.14
C VAL A 140 6.37 32.84 11.14
N MET A 141 5.99 34.08 11.43
CA MET A 141 6.31 35.21 10.57
C MET A 141 6.18 36.55 11.29
N SER A 142 6.98 37.54 10.86
CA SER A 142 6.85 38.92 11.29
C SER A 142 5.51 39.55 10.85
N ARG A 143 5.21 40.75 11.33
CA ARG A 143 4.00 41.49 10.92
C ARG A 143 4.02 41.83 9.43
N GLU A 144 5.18 42.22 8.91
CA GLU A 144 5.35 42.56 7.49
C GLU A 144 5.08 41.34 6.61
N ARG A 145 5.68 40.20 6.94
CA ARG A 145 5.44 38.95 6.22
C ARG A 145 4.01 38.43 6.32
N LEU A 146 3.29 38.79 7.39
CA LEU A 146 1.87 38.49 7.50
C LEU A 146 1.06 39.28 6.50
N GLU A 147 1.36 40.57 6.32
CA GLU A 147 0.67 41.39 5.30
C GLU A 147 0.96 40.89 3.88
N ASP A 148 2.21 40.50 3.56
CA ASP A 148 2.55 39.87 2.28
C ASP A 148 1.75 38.55 2.05
N PHE A 149 1.59 37.76 3.10
CA PHE A 149 0.78 36.54 3.04
C PHE A 149 -0.71 36.86 2.83
N ILE A 150 -1.23 37.89 3.50
CA ILE A 150 -2.61 38.33 3.35
C ILE A 150 -2.85 38.82 1.92
N GLU A 151 -1.96 39.64 1.35
CA GLU A 151 -2.05 40.10 -0.04
C GLU A 151 -2.07 38.92 -1.02
N THR A 152 -1.21 37.92 -0.79
CA THR A 152 -1.20 36.67 -1.58
C THR A 152 -2.53 35.93 -1.45
N ALA A 153 -3.09 35.85 -0.23
CA ALA A 153 -4.36 35.15 0.00
C ALA A 153 -5.55 35.93 -0.63
N GLU A 154 -5.50 37.25 -0.70
CA GLU A 154 -6.55 38.07 -1.35
C GLU A 154 -6.51 37.93 -2.87
N THR A 155 -5.32 37.85 -3.48
CA THR A 155 -5.12 37.93 -4.93
C THR A 155 -4.92 36.61 -5.63
N ALA A 156 -4.35 35.60 -4.95
CA ALA A 156 -3.90 34.36 -5.56
C ALA A 156 -4.31 33.08 -4.78
N TRP A 157 -5.23 33.18 -3.81
CA TRP A 157 -5.70 32.02 -3.05
C TRP A 157 -6.32 30.97 -3.97
N GLY A 158 -5.91 29.72 -3.80
CA GLY A 158 -6.40 28.61 -4.59
C GLY A 158 -5.72 28.44 -5.95
N SER A 159 -4.68 29.23 -6.24
CA SER A 159 -3.82 29.04 -7.40
C SER A 159 -2.63 28.10 -7.13
N GLY A 160 -2.38 27.75 -5.86
CA GLY A 160 -1.16 27.07 -5.44
C GLY A 160 0.00 28.02 -5.11
N ALA A 161 -0.18 29.34 -5.19
CA ALA A 161 0.89 30.32 -4.96
C ALA A 161 1.51 30.23 -3.56
N THR A 162 0.75 29.76 -2.55
CA THR A 162 1.28 29.62 -1.19
C THR A 162 2.14 28.35 -1.01
N LEU A 163 2.14 27.43 -1.97
CA LEU A 163 2.83 26.15 -1.87
C LEU A 163 4.30 26.30 -1.51
N GLN A 164 5.01 27.25 -2.12
CA GLN A 164 6.43 27.47 -1.84
C GLN A 164 6.70 27.89 -0.38
N ASN A 165 5.70 28.45 0.34
CA ASN A 165 5.82 28.83 1.75
C ASN A 165 5.59 27.66 2.70
N PHE A 166 4.99 26.56 2.22
CA PHE A 166 4.66 25.38 3.01
C PHE A 166 5.47 24.14 2.60
N ALA A 167 5.57 23.86 1.30
CA ALA A 167 6.24 22.68 0.78
C ALA A 167 7.12 23.03 -0.43
N PRO A 168 8.23 23.78 -0.22
CA PRO A 168 9.12 24.21 -1.31
C PRO A 168 9.82 23.03 -2.02
N GLY A 169 9.83 21.83 -1.44
CA GLY A 169 10.31 20.61 -2.10
C GLY A 169 9.32 19.99 -3.08
N ARG A 170 8.09 20.51 -3.16
CA ARG A 170 7.01 19.99 -4.01
C ARG A 170 6.52 20.98 -5.08
N VAL A 171 7.19 22.14 -5.22
CA VAL A 171 6.77 23.18 -6.19
C VAL A 171 6.90 22.71 -7.65
N ASP A 172 7.85 21.83 -7.93
CA ASP A 172 8.10 21.28 -9.27
C ASP A 172 7.22 20.04 -9.57
N ASP A 173 6.34 19.63 -8.64
CA ASP A 173 5.38 18.55 -8.84
C ASP A 173 4.03 19.14 -9.26
N PRO A 174 3.67 19.09 -10.56
CA PRO A 174 2.46 19.75 -11.06
C PRO A 174 1.17 19.15 -10.48
N HIS A 175 1.16 17.84 -10.19
CA HIS A 175 0.00 17.18 -9.59
C HIS A 175 -0.22 17.63 -8.15
N PHE A 176 0.87 17.75 -7.39
CA PHE A 176 0.79 18.26 -6.02
C PHE A 176 0.41 19.75 -5.97
N ALA A 177 0.94 20.56 -6.89
CA ALA A 177 0.60 21.98 -6.98
C ALA A 177 -0.89 22.19 -7.35
N GLU A 178 -1.43 21.40 -8.27
CA GLU A 178 -2.86 21.42 -8.61
C GLU A 178 -3.73 21.00 -7.42
N TRP A 179 -3.35 19.90 -6.76
CA TRP A 179 -4.03 19.43 -5.56
C TRP A 179 -3.97 20.47 -4.44
N TRP A 180 -2.80 21.12 -4.23
CA TRP A 180 -2.63 22.16 -3.22
C TRP A 180 -3.56 23.37 -3.46
N GLY A 181 -3.63 23.87 -4.69
CA GLY A 181 -4.54 24.96 -5.04
C GLY A 181 -6.02 24.57 -4.81
N ARG A 182 -6.38 23.32 -5.11
CA ARG A 182 -7.71 22.79 -4.84
C ARG A 182 -7.95 22.63 -3.33
N PHE A 183 -6.95 22.18 -2.58
CA PHE A 183 -7.00 22.08 -1.12
C PHE A 183 -7.23 23.44 -0.47
N GLU A 184 -6.55 24.49 -0.92
CA GLU A 184 -6.80 25.87 -0.47
C GLU A 184 -8.27 26.28 -0.69
N ARG A 185 -8.76 26.17 -1.92
CA ARG A 185 -10.13 26.62 -2.30
C ARG A 185 -11.24 25.89 -1.56
N LEU A 186 -11.10 24.59 -1.39
CA LEU A 186 -12.13 23.78 -0.75
C LEU A 186 -12.04 23.78 0.79
N SER A 187 -10.90 24.17 1.35
CA SER A 187 -10.74 24.34 2.79
C SER A 187 -11.25 25.68 3.31
N ALA A 188 -11.00 26.77 2.57
CA ALA A 188 -11.42 28.12 2.98
C ALA A 188 -11.60 29.04 1.77
N SER A 189 -12.49 30.03 1.86
CA SER A 189 -12.53 31.14 0.90
C SER A 189 -11.35 32.09 1.14
N PRO A 190 -10.98 32.98 0.17
CA PRO A 190 -9.93 33.97 0.37
C PRO A 190 -10.15 34.82 1.63
N THR A 191 -11.37 35.37 1.81
CA THR A 191 -11.75 36.15 3.00
C THR A 191 -11.59 35.34 4.29
N ALA A 192 -12.01 34.06 4.30
CA ALA A 192 -11.84 33.20 5.47
C ALA A 192 -10.36 32.90 5.75
N ALA A 193 -9.54 32.69 4.71
CA ALA A 193 -8.09 32.45 4.86
C ALA A 193 -7.38 33.65 5.49
N VAL A 194 -7.70 34.86 5.02
CA VAL A 194 -7.21 36.13 5.59
C VAL A 194 -7.63 36.26 7.06
N ALA A 195 -8.91 36.02 7.35
CA ALA A 195 -9.43 36.10 8.70
C ALA A 195 -8.71 35.08 9.63
N LEU A 196 -8.52 33.82 9.19
CA LEU A 196 -7.77 32.82 9.91
C LEU A 196 -6.30 33.23 10.13
N ALA A 197 -5.65 33.83 9.13
CA ALA A 197 -4.27 34.32 9.26
C ALA A 197 -4.16 35.41 10.34
N ARG A 198 -5.05 36.40 10.33
CA ARG A 198 -5.11 37.43 11.35
C ARG A 198 -5.40 36.90 12.75
N MET A 199 -6.33 35.96 12.87
CA MET A 199 -6.62 35.28 14.13
C MET A 199 -5.40 34.55 14.67
N ASN A 200 -4.67 33.80 13.82
CA ASN A 200 -3.49 33.07 14.21
C ASN A 200 -2.34 33.98 14.63
N ALA A 201 -2.28 35.20 14.09
CA ALA A 201 -1.31 36.22 14.50
C ALA A 201 -1.44 36.60 15.99
N GLY A 202 -2.63 36.47 16.56
CA GLY A 202 -2.87 36.68 18.00
C GLY A 202 -2.48 35.53 18.91
N ILE A 203 -2.02 34.41 18.38
CA ILE A 203 -1.68 33.23 19.20
C ILE A 203 -0.43 33.48 20.05
N ASP A 204 -0.60 33.43 21.38
CA ASP A 204 0.46 33.33 22.36
C ASP A 204 0.02 32.43 23.53
N VAL A 205 0.59 31.22 23.57
CA VAL A 205 0.38 30.22 24.62
C VAL A 205 1.64 29.96 25.43
N CYS A 206 2.62 30.87 25.40
CA CYS A 206 3.87 30.70 26.15
C CYS A 206 3.62 30.52 27.66
N GLY A 207 2.62 31.18 28.21
CA GLY A 207 2.29 31.15 29.63
C GLY A 207 1.77 29.81 30.15
N VAL A 208 1.22 28.94 29.27
CA VAL A 208 0.61 27.67 29.70
C VAL A 208 1.57 26.47 29.60
N LEU A 209 2.75 26.63 28.99
CA LEU A 209 3.64 25.51 28.66
C LEU A 209 4.11 24.77 29.92
N ALA A 210 4.40 25.49 31.01
CA ALA A 210 4.85 24.89 32.25
C ALA A 210 3.73 24.09 32.98
N SER A 211 2.46 24.33 32.65
CA SER A 211 1.30 23.64 33.22
C SER A 211 0.98 22.33 32.49
N ILE A 212 1.65 22.02 31.36
CA ILE A 212 1.45 20.78 30.64
C ILE A 212 2.16 19.66 31.39
N ALA A 213 1.37 18.77 32.02
CA ALA A 213 1.87 17.69 32.89
C ALA A 213 1.79 16.30 32.21
N VAL A 214 1.20 16.21 31.01
CA VAL A 214 1.05 14.95 30.28
C VAL A 214 2.35 14.60 29.52
N PRO A 215 2.66 13.31 29.32
CA PRO A 215 3.79 12.91 28.46
C PRO A 215 3.72 13.61 27.12
N THR A 216 4.79 14.31 26.74
CA THR A 216 4.80 15.16 25.53
C THR A 216 5.97 14.82 24.63
N MET A 217 5.71 14.67 23.35
CA MET A 217 6.72 14.61 22.27
C MET A 217 6.60 15.86 21.39
N VAL A 218 7.73 16.51 21.13
CA VAL A 218 7.84 17.64 20.19
C VAL A 218 8.66 17.19 19.01
N MET A 219 8.08 17.21 17.83
CA MET A 219 8.71 16.79 16.58
C MET A 219 8.76 17.95 15.59
N TYR A 220 9.86 18.06 14.83
CA TYR A 220 10.03 19.13 13.84
C TYR A 220 10.97 18.71 12.73
N ARG A 221 10.86 19.38 11.58
CA ARG A 221 11.82 19.23 10.49
C ARG A 221 13.00 20.17 10.69
N ARG A 222 14.21 19.66 10.40
CA ARG A 222 15.47 20.39 10.59
C ARG A 222 15.48 21.77 9.91
N ASN A 223 14.94 21.85 8.70
CA ASN A 223 14.94 23.05 7.85
C ASN A 223 13.50 23.46 7.51
N ASP A 224 12.57 23.35 8.44
CA ASP A 224 11.15 23.70 8.24
C ASP A 224 11.01 25.08 7.61
N ALA A 225 10.32 25.16 6.46
CA ALA A 225 10.20 26.38 5.68
C ALA A 225 9.16 27.38 6.26
N ARG A 226 8.27 26.90 7.15
CA ARG A 226 7.14 27.70 7.65
C ARG A 226 7.30 28.11 9.11
N VAL A 227 7.74 27.20 9.96
CA VAL A 227 7.92 27.43 11.40
C VAL A 227 9.38 27.28 11.75
N ASP A 228 9.97 28.32 12.34
CA ASP A 228 11.37 28.25 12.78
C ASP A 228 11.57 27.04 13.72
N PRO A 229 12.51 26.14 13.41
CA PRO A 229 12.88 25.01 14.26
C PRO A 229 13.21 25.40 15.72
N ALA A 230 13.59 26.64 15.97
CA ALA A 230 13.79 27.15 17.33
C ALA A 230 12.49 27.12 18.17
N ALA A 231 11.31 27.19 17.53
CA ALA A 231 10.03 27.04 18.22
C ALA A 231 9.94 25.67 18.92
N SER A 232 10.20 24.59 18.20
CA SER A 232 10.12 23.23 18.74
C SER A 232 11.17 23.00 19.84
N ARG A 233 12.39 23.52 19.67
CA ARG A 233 13.40 23.50 20.74
C ARG A 233 12.98 24.30 21.97
N TYR A 234 12.27 25.43 21.76
CA TYR A 234 11.70 26.21 22.87
C TYR A 234 10.60 25.43 23.61
N LEU A 235 9.66 24.81 22.88
CA LEU A 235 8.59 24.00 23.46
C LEU A 235 9.17 22.86 24.31
N ALA A 236 10.14 22.11 23.77
CA ALA A 236 10.77 21.01 24.49
C ALA A 236 11.50 21.44 25.78
N ARG A 237 12.03 22.65 25.82
CA ARG A 237 12.64 23.20 27.04
C ARG A 237 11.63 23.69 28.06
N LYS A 238 10.45 24.12 27.63
CA LYS A 238 9.44 24.73 28.50
C LYS A 238 8.41 23.74 29.04
N ILE A 239 8.17 22.65 28.31
CA ILE A 239 7.28 21.56 28.73
C ILE A 239 8.12 20.53 29.48
N SER A 240 7.80 20.29 30.74
CA SER A 240 8.57 19.36 31.60
C SER A 240 8.55 17.94 31.03
N GLY A 241 9.73 17.30 30.91
CA GLY A 241 9.87 15.93 30.44
C GLY A 241 9.56 15.72 28.93
N ALA A 242 9.44 16.79 28.14
CA ALA A 242 9.16 16.66 26.73
C ALA A 242 10.32 16.01 25.95
N ARG A 243 10.00 14.99 25.17
CA ARG A 243 10.93 14.34 24.22
C ARG A 243 11.01 15.19 22.94
N LEU A 244 12.22 15.58 22.53
CA LEU A 244 12.45 16.31 21.29
C LEU A 244 12.91 15.36 20.18
N VAL A 245 12.26 15.41 19.03
CA VAL A 245 12.57 14.59 17.84
C VAL A 245 12.78 15.48 16.64
N GLU A 246 13.97 15.43 16.05
CA GLU A 246 14.29 16.09 14.79
C GLU A 246 14.17 15.10 13.63
N VAL A 247 13.44 15.46 12.59
CA VAL A 247 13.37 14.69 11.34
C VAL A 247 13.96 15.50 10.17
N PRO A 248 14.57 14.84 9.18
CA PRO A 248 15.10 15.53 8.00
C PRO A 248 13.97 16.12 7.14
N GLY A 249 14.30 17.14 6.35
CA GLY A 249 13.38 17.76 5.40
C GLY A 249 13.22 19.25 5.62
N ARG A 250 12.53 19.90 4.67
CA ARG A 250 12.25 21.33 4.65
C ARG A 250 10.75 21.66 4.52
N ASP A 251 9.96 20.73 3.99
CA ASP A 251 8.54 20.94 3.78
C ASP A 251 7.79 20.86 5.11
N HIS A 252 6.93 21.83 5.36
CA HIS A 252 6.23 21.95 6.64
C HIS A 252 5.10 20.93 6.87
N PRO A 253 4.28 20.56 5.84
CA PRO A 253 3.16 19.64 6.08
C PRO A 253 3.65 18.29 6.59
N ILE A 254 3.01 17.77 7.65
CA ILE A 254 3.37 16.51 8.31
C ILE A 254 3.34 15.30 7.35
N TRP A 255 2.54 15.38 6.30
CA TRP A 255 2.31 14.30 5.32
C TRP A 255 3.24 14.36 4.10
N THR A 256 4.24 15.23 4.07
CA THR A 256 5.26 15.28 3.01
C THR A 256 6.53 14.54 3.40
N GLY A 257 7.37 14.17 2.44
CA GLY A 257 8.65 13.50 2.66
C GLY A 257 8.53 12.10 3.29
N ASP A 258 9.40 11.78 4.25
CA ASP A 258 9.41 10.47 4.92
C ASP A 258 8.30 10.38 5.98
N VAL A 259 7.10 10.07 5.52
CA VAL A 259 5.89 9.95 6.32
C VAL A 259 5.96 8.78 7.30
N ASP A 260 6.58 7.66 6.90
CA ASP A 260 6.68 6.48 7.75
C ASP A 260 7.54 6.76 8.97
N ARG A 261 8.68 7.42 8.79
CA ARG A 261 9.53 7.83 9.91
C ARG A 261 8.80 8.71 10.92
N ILE A 262 7.92 9.60 10.44
CA ILE A 262 7.08 10.43 11.33
C ILE A 262 6.10 9.54 12.08
N ALA A 263 5.37 8.67 11.38
CA ALA A 263 4.40 7.77 11.98
C ALA A 263 5.04 6.79 12.97
N ASP A 264 6.22 6.23 12.67
CA ASP A 264 6.97 5.32 13.52
C ASP A 264 7.38 5.97 14.85
N ASN A 265 7.86 7.22 14.83
CA ASN A 265 8.17 7.95 16.04
C ASN A 265 6.92 8.20 16.90
N ILE A 266 5.78 8.51 16.25
CA ILE A 266 4.50 8.72 16.94
C ILE A 266 4.03 7.40 17.55
N GLU A 267 4.07 6.29 16.81
CA GLU A 267 3.68 4.97 17.29
C GLU A 267 4.54 4.52 18.47
N GLU A 268 5.87 4.61 18.36
CA GLU A 268 6.79 4.29 19.44
C GLU A 268 6.49 5.10 20.71
N PHE A 269 6.26 6.41 20.57
CA PHE A 269 5.96 7.27 21.69
C PHE A 269 4.62 6.95 22.36
N LEU A 270 3.58 6.65 21.59
CA LEU A 270 2.23 6.43 22.09
C LEU A 270 2.01 5.01 22.64
N THR A 271 2.65 4.01 22.07
CA THR A 271 2.44 2.59 22.38
C THR A 271 3.58 1.96 23.16
N GLY A 272 4.76 2.57 23.14
CA GLY A 272 6.00 1.97 23.65
C GLY A 272 6.56 0.86 22.74
N ALA A 273 5.85 0.49 21.69
CA ALA A 273 6.30 -0.49 20.71
C ALA A 273 7.19 0.22 19.69
N ARG A 274 8.42 -0.26 19.55
CA ARG A 274 9.27 0.21 18.46
C ARG A 274 8.68 -0.31 17.17
N ALA A 275 8.32 0.59 16.25
CA ALA A 275 7.87 0.19 14.93
C ALA A 275 8.95 -0.70 14.31
N VAL A 276 8.59 -1.93 14.03
CA VAL A 276 9.38 -2.73 13.09
C VAL A 276 9.13 -2.07 11.74
N PRO A 277 10.17 -1.65 11.00
CA PRO A 277 9.96 -1.08 9.69
C PRO A 277 9.08 -2.04 8.90
N ASP A 278 7.91 -1.58 8.52
CA ASP A 278 6.98 -2.38 7.72
C ASP A 278 7.54 -2.43 6.29
N ILE A 279 8.59 -3.24 6.13
CA ILE A 279 9.07 -3.62 4.82
C ILE A 279 8.02 -4.62 4.36
N GLU A 280 7.05 -4.15 3.60
CA GLU A 280 6.13 -5.03 2.88
C GLU A 280 6.92 -5.90 1.91
N ARG A 281 7.61 -6.88 2.45
CA ARG A 281 8.27 -7.92 1.67
C ARG A 281 7.27 -9.02 1.42
N VAL A 282 7.08 -9.30 0.15
CA VAL A 282 6.29 -10.45 -0.28
C VAL A 282 7.18 -11.45 -1.00
N LEU A 283 6.91 -12.72 -0.79
CA LEU A 283 7.52 -13.76 -1.61
C LEU A 283 6.89 -13.70 -3.00
N ALA A 284 7.68 -13.47 -4.03
CA ALA A 284 7.22 -13.39 -5.40
C ALA A 284 8.15 -14.12 -6.37
N ALA A 285 7.59 -14.62 -7.46
CA ALA A 285 8.36 -15.09 -8.61
C ALA A 285 8.62 -13.88 -9.54
N LEU A 286 9.88 -13.58 -9.74
CA LEU A 286 10.33 -12.55 -10.67
C LEU A 286 10.69 -13.21 -12.00
N LEU A 287 10.16 -12.64 -13.07
CA LEU A 287 10.49 -12.97 -14.45
C LEU A 287 11.21 -11.77 -15.08
N VAL A 288 12.44 -11.99 -15.46
CA VAL A 288 13.23 -11.07 -16.29
C VAL A 288 13.22 -11.59 -17.71
N THR A 289 12.72 -10.78 -18.63
CA THR A 289 12.71 -11.05 -20.08
C THR A 289 13.72 -10.13 -20.75
N ARG A 290 14.68 -10.68 -21.48
CA ARG A 290 15.65 -9.94 -22.29
C ARG A 290 15.47 -10.20 -23.77
N ILE A 291 15.64 -9.17 -24.59
CA ILE A 291 15.73 -9.33 -26.03
C ILE A 291 17.21 -9.53 -26.39
N THR A 292 17.54 -10.63 -27.07
CA THR A 292 18.94 -11.10 -27.20
C THR A 292 19.57 -10.86 -28.59
N ASP A 293 18.83 -10.51 -29.63
CA ASP A 293 19.37 -10.43 -31.00
C ASP A 293 19.23 -9.01 -31.58
N THR A 294 19.94 -8.06 -30.98
CA THR A 294 19.86 -6.65 -31.34
C THR A 294 20.71 -6.26 -32.56
N ALA A 295 21.75 -7.04 -32.86
CA ALA A 295 22.81 -6.63 -33.82
C ALA A 295 22.50 -6.87 -35.30
N LYS A 296 21.44 -7.58 -35.68
CA LYS A 296 21.16 -8.01 -37.04
C LYS A 296 20.07 -7.23 -37.77
N LEU A 297 19.37 -6.34 -37.08
CA LEU A 297 18.26 -5.55 -37.64
C LEU A 297 18.67 -4.07 -37.67
N GLY A 298 18.43 -3.38 -38.77
CA GLY A 298 18.65 -1.93 -38.84
C GLY A 298 17.76 -1.19 -37.82
N ASP A 299 18.22 -0.06 -37.28
CA ASP A 299 17.66 0.67 -36.13
C ASP A 299 16.14 0.89 -36.19
N ARG A 300 15.58 1.19 -37.36
CA ARG A 300 14.13 1.44 -37.51
C ARG A 300 13.30 0.18 -37.32
N MET A 301 13.69 -0.90 -38.01
CA MET A 301 12.96 -2.18 -37.95
C MET A 301 13.10 -2.83 -36.57
N TRP A 302 14.25 -2.61 -35.91
CA TRP A 302 14.47 -3.00 -34.52
C TRP A 302 13.48 -2.29 -33.58
N SER A 303 13.40 -0.96 -33.67
CA SER A 303 12.51 -0.16 -32.82
C SER A 303 11.04 -0.56 -32.95
N GLU A 304 10.56 -0.80 -34.16
CA GLU A 304 9.18 -1.24 -34.42
C GLU A 304 8.88 -2.62 -33.81
N ARG A 305 9.81 -3.58 -33.96
CA ARG A 305 9.64 -4.93 -33.38
C ARG A 305 9.75 -4.92 -31.86
N ALA A 306 10.66 -4.17 -31.29
CA ALA A 306 10.83 -4.03 -29.86
C ALA A 306 9.58 -3.42 -29.21
N GLN A 307 9.01 -2.36 -29.79
CA GLN A 307 7.77 -1.76 -29.34
C GLN A 307 6.59 -2.74 -29.39
N ARG A 308 6.45 -3.48 -30.50
CA ARG A 308 5.41 -4.49 -30.64
C ARG A 308 5.55 -5.59 -29.60
N PHE A 309 6.77 -6.06 -29.35
CA PHE A 309 7.04 -7.05 -28.31
C PHE A 309 6.74 -6.53 -26.91
N GLN A 310 7.09 -5.29 -26.59
CA GLN A 310 6.77 -4.66 -25.30
C GLN A 310 5.25 -4.56 -25.07
N GLN A 311 4.47 -4.27 -26.11
CA GLN A 311 3.00 -4.27 -26.02
C GLN A 311 2.48 -5.69 -25.73
N THR A 312 3.00 -6.69 -26.44
CA THR A 312 2.64 -8.09 -26.25
C THR A 312 3.05 -8.59 -24.85
N TRP A 313 4.24 -8.21 -24.39
CA TRP A 313 4.68 -8.51 -23.03
C TRP A 313 3.69 -7.99 -21.97
N ARG A 314 3.23 -6.74 -22.07
CA ARG A 314 2.25 -6.17 -21.15
C ARG A 314 0.95 -6.98 -21.11
N LEU A 315 0.46 -7.39 -22.27
CA LEU A 315 -0.75 -8.20 -22.39
C LEU A 315 -0.57 -9.59 -21.77
N LEU A 316 0.53 -10.28 -22.09
CA LEU A 316 0.80 -11.62 -21.60
C LEU A 316 1.04 -11.64 -20.10
N VAL A 317 1.80 -10.68 -19.54
CA VAL A 317 1.99 -10.55 -18.09
C VAL A 317 0.63 -10.40 -17.39
N SER A 318 -0.23 -9.51 -17.86
CA SER A 318 -1.57 -9.33 -17.29
C SER A 318 -2.43 -10.58 -17.41
N ARG A 319 -2.43 -11.23 -18.58
CA ARG A 319 -3.21 -12.45 -18.85
C ARG A 319 -2.80 -13.61 -17.94
N HIS A 320 -1.53 -13.72 -17.59
CA HIS A 320 -1.03 -14.76 -16.66
C HIS A 320 -1.11 -14.34 -15.19
N GLY A 321 -1.79 -13.23 -14.87
CA GLY A 321 -1.97 -12.74 -13.51
C GLY A 321 -0.69 -12.17 -12.89
N GLY A 322 0.23 -11.69 -13.71
CA GLY A 322 1.44 -10.98 -13.28
C GLY A 322 1.23 -9.47 -13.19
N ARG A 323 2.21 -8.79 -12.62
CA ARG A 323 2.30 -7.33 -12.57
C ARG A 323 3.61 -6.87 -13.18
N ILE A 324 3.55 -5.81 -13.98
CA ILE A 324 4.74 -5.16 -14.54
C ILE A 324 5.46 -4.45 -13.41
N SER A 325 6.76 -4.63 -13.34
CA SER A 325 7.60 -4.10 -12.27
C SER A 325 8.71 -3.16 -12.75
N GLY A 326 9.05 -3.20 -14.03
CA GLY A 326 10.05 -2.32 -14.62
C GLY A 326 10.32 -2.59 -16.09
N LEU A 327 10.83 -1.57 -16.78
CA LEU A 327 11.33 -1.65 -18.14
C LEU A 327 12.61 -0.79 -18.22
N HIS A 328 13.73 -1.42 -18.54
CA HIS A 328 15.05 -0.76 -18.65
C HIS A 328 15.72 -1.21 -19.95
N GLY A 329 15.66 -0.37 -20.99
CA GLY A 329 16.17 -0.75 -22.30
C GLY A 329 15.49 -2.02 -22.84
N ASP A 330 16.28 -3.05 -23.09
CA ASP A 330 15.83 -4.35 -23.62
C ASP A 330 15.43 -5.35 -22.51
N THR A 331 15.43 -4.92 -21.26
CA THR A 331 15.13 -5.76 -20.10
C THR A 331 13.77 -5.41 -19.51
N MET A 332 12.90 -6.38 -19.42
CA MET A 332 11.53 -6.28 -18.92
C MET A 332 11.39 -7.11 -17.64
N LEU A 333 10.96 -6.46 -16.55
CA LEU A 333 10.77 -7.09 -15.25
C LEU A 333 9.29 -7.25 -14.92
N SER A 334 8.87 -8.45 -14.58
CA SER A 334 7.51 -8.79 -14.16
C SER A 334 7.53 -9.60 -12.88
N ARG A 335 6.50 -9.45 -12.05
CA ARG A 335 6.31 -10.24 -10.83
C ARG A 335 5.02 -11.05 -10.87
N PHE A 336 5.05 -12.23 -10.24
CA PHE A 336 3.92 -13.16 -10.12
C PHE A 336 3.81 -13.69 -8.69
N GLU A 337 2.59 -14.00 -8.27
CA GLU A 337 2.32 -14.58 -6.96
C GLU A 337 2.72 -16.07 -6.87
N GLY A 338 3.04 -16.70 -8.01
CA GLY A 338 3.46 -18.10 -8.07
C GLY A 338 4.36 -18.41 -9.26
N PRO A 339 5.34 -19.33 -9.09
CA PRO A 339 6.36 -19.64 -10.10
C PRO A 339 5.77 -20.28 -11.35
N ALA A 340 4.75 -21.12 -11.24
CA ALA A 340 4.12 -21.75 -12.40
C ALA A 340 3.50 -20.74 -13.38
N ARG A 341 2.93 -19.64 -12.87
CA ARG A 341 2.40 -18.55 -13.69
C ARG A 341 3.52 -17.81 -14.41
N ALA A 342 4.62 -17.56 -13.72
CA ALA A 342 5.80 -16.92 -14.30
C ALA A 342 6.38 -17.74 -15.45
N ILE A 343 6.48 -19.06 -15.29
CA ILE A 343 7.02 -19.98 -16.32
C ILE A 343 6.09 -20.03 -17.53
N ARG A 344 4.76 -20.15 -17.34
CA ARG A 344 3.81 -20.13 -18.47
C ARG A 344 3.81 -18.80 -19.21
N CYS A 345 3.96 -17.70 -18.50
CA CYS A 345 4.13 -16.39 -19.11
C CYS A 345 5.44 -16.32 -19.91
N ALA A 346 6.55 -16.83 -19.37
CA ALA A 346 7.83 -16.89 -20.04
C ALA A 346 7.77 -17.71 -21.34
N ALA A 347 7.09 -18.85 -21.33
CA ALA A 347 6.87 -19.65 -22.54
C ALA A 347 6.09 -18.90 -23.61
N ALA A 348 4.97 -18.28 -23.23
CA ALA A 348 4.18 -17.46 -24.14
C ALA A 348 4.95 -16.24 -24.70
N LEU A 349 5.90 -15.71 -23.90
CA LEU A 349 6.77 -14.61 -24.36
C LEU A 349 7.83 -15.09 -25.35
N CYS A 350 8.38 -16.29 -25.17
CA CYS A 350 9.29 -16.89 -26.15
C CYS A 350 8.58 -17.12 -27.49
N ASP A 351 7.37 -17.67 -27.48
CA ASP A 351 6.57 -17.88 -28.68
C ASP A 351 6.25 -16.54 -29.38
N ALA A 352 5.79 -15.56 -28.62
CA ALA A 352 5.49 -14.22 -29.17
C ALA A 352 6.72 -13.51 -29.74
N ALA A 353 7.89 -13.69 -29.13
CA ALA A 353 9.15 -13.15 -29.65
C ALA A 353 9.49 -13.80 -31.00
N ASN A 354 9.37 -15.11 -31.09
CA ASN A 354 9.59 -15.86 -32.33
C ASN A 354 8.64 -15.42 -33.46
N ASP A 355 7.35 -15.22 -33.16
CA ASP A 355 6.33 -14.74 -34.13
C ASP A 355 6.65 -13.34 -34.67
N ILE A 356 7.30 -12.49 -33.86
CA ILE A 356 7.72 -11.13 -34.24
C ILE A 356 9.09 -11.17 -34.96
N GLY A 357 9.78 -12.32 -34.94
CA GLY A 357 11.10 -12.50 -35.52
C GLY A 357 12.22 -11.84 -34.71
N ILE A 358 12.09 -11.85 -33.38
CA ILE A 358 13.13 -11.49 -32.41
C ILE A 358 13.41 -12.68 -31.49
N ALA A 359 14.55 -12.63 -30.82
CA ALA A 359 14.87 -13.64 -29.82
C ALA A 359 14.77 -13.04 -28.42
N SER A 360 14.27 -13.83 -27.48
CA SER A 360 14.25 -13.45 -26.07
C SER A 360 14.85 -14.55 -25.21
N ALA A 361 15.38 -14.15 -24.05
CA ALA A 361 15.87 -15.02 -22.99
C ALA A 361 15.10 -14.73 -21.72
N GLN A 362 14.80 -15.75 -20.92
CA GLN A 362 13.96 -15.65 -19.75
C GLN A 362 14.73 -16.13 -18.51
N GLY A 363 14.76 -15.31 -17.47
CA GLY A 363 15.33 -15.66 -16.16
C GLY A 363 14.28 -15.57 -15.06
N ILE A 364 14.12 -16.65 -14.29
CA ILE A 364 13.10 -16.70 -13.23
C ILE A 364 13.75 -17.05 -11.89
N HIS A 365 13.45 -16.24 -10.88
CA HIS A 365 13.84 -16.51 -9.50
C HIS A 365 12.70 -16.19 -8.54
N VAL A 366 12.66 -16.91 -7.40
CA VAL A 366 11.70 -16.67 -6.32
C VAL A 366 12.44 -16.16 -5.10
N GLY A 367 11.95 -15.09 -4.52
CA GLY A 367 12.50 -14.53 -3.29
C GLY A 367 11.63 -13.39 -2.77
N GLU A 368 12.02 -12.84 -1.64
CA GLU A 368 11.35 -11.69 -1.07
C GLU A 368 11.69 -10.41 -1.85
N ILE A 369 10.68 -9.62 -2.13
CA ILE A 369 10.79 -8.30 -2.77
C ILE A 369 10.01 -7.24 -1.99
N ASP A 370 10.51 -6.01 -1.97
CA ASP A 370 9.74 -4.85 -1.52
C ASP A 370 8.71 -4.47 -2.62
N VAL A 371 7.45 -4.26 -2.24
CA VAL A 371 6.36 -3.97 -3.19
C VAL A 371 5.93 -2.50 -3.20
N ARG A 372 6.56 -1.64 -2.39
CA ARG A 372 6.24 -0.21 -2.29
C ARG A 372 6.78 0.64 -3.44
N GLY A 373 7.64 0.06 -4.27
CA GLY A 373 8.24 0.71 -5.43
C GLY A 373 8.63 -0.30 -6.50
N PRO A 374 9.38 0.11 -7.51
CA PRO A 374 10.02 -0.83 -8.42
C PRO A 374 10.88 -1.82 -7.61
N PRO A 375 10.71 -3.15 -7.81
CA PRO A 375 11.45 -4.12 -7.03
C PRO A 375 12.96 -3.92 -7.22
N THR A 376 13.66 -3.89 -6.10
CA THR A 376 15.11 -3.79 -6.02
C THR A 376 15.67 -4.88 -5.11
N GLY A 377 16.98 -5.06 -5.08
CA GLY A 377 17.65 -5.97 -4.16
C GLY A 377 18.09 -7.30 -4.79
N LEU A 378 18.46 -8.24 -3.93
CA LEU A 378 19.12 -9.48 -4.30
C LEU A 378 18.29 -10.34 -5.26
N THR A 379 16.99 -10.51 -4.99
CA THR A 379 16.07 -11.33 -5.80
C THR A 379 16.01 -10.84 -7.26
N VAL A 380 16.00 -9.52 -7.47
CA VAL A 380 15.97 -8.92 -8.82
C VAL A 380 17.30 -9.17 -9.54
N ARG A 381 18.45 -8.97 -8.85
CA ARG A 381 19.77 -9.20 -9.44
C ARG A 381 19.97 -10.65 -9.84
N ILE A 382 19.58 -11.58 -8.99
CA ILE A 382 19.66 -13.02 -9.32
C ILE A 382 18.79 -13.36 -10.54
N ALA A 383 17.56 -12.88 -10.59
CA ALA A 383 16.68 -13.12 -11.74
C ALA A 383 17.27 -12.53 -13.05
N ALA A 384 17.90 -11.36 -12.96
CA ALA A 384 18.58 -10.72 -14.10
C ALA A 384 19.81 -11.53 -14.55
N GLN A 385 20.65 -11.99 -13.62
CA GLN A 385 21.82 -12.82 -13.94
C GLN A 385 21.41 -14.18 -14.55
N ILE A 386 20.31 -14.77 -14.09
CA ILE A 386 19.75 -16.00 -14.72
C ILE A 386 19.32 -15.70 -16.16
N ALA A 387 18.67 -14.54 -16.42
CA ALA A 387 18.30 -14.14 -17.77
C ALA A 387 19.51 -13.87 -18.66
N ASP A 388 20.62 -13.36 -18.10
CA ASP A 388 21.88 -13.15 -18.79
C ASP A 388 22.58 -14.46 -19.16
N HIS A 389 22.40 -15.48 -18.33
CA HIS A 389 22.93 -16.83 -18.55
C HIS A 389 22.08 -17.63 -19.54
N ALA A 390 20.83 -17.23 -19.75
CA ALA A 390 19.90 -17.90 -20.66
C ALA A 390 20.25 -17.62 -22.13
N GLY A 391 20.27 -18.66 -22.93
CA GLY A 391 20.42 -18.57 -24.38
C GLY A 391 19.13 -18.10 -25.07
N ARG A 392 19.22 -17.95 -26.38
CA ARG A 392 18.09 -17.59 -27.24
C ARG A 392 16.94 -18.59 -27.10
N GLY A 393 15.77 -18.14 -26.68
CA GLY A 393 14.58 -18.94 -26.50
C GLY A 393 14.58 -19.79 -25.20
N ASP A 394 15.64 -19.69 -24.39
CA ASP A 394 15.73 -20.42 -23.12
C ASP A 394 14.86 -19.79 -22.03
N ILE A 395 14.29 -20.67 -21.21
CA ILE A 395 13.62 -20.32 -19.96
C ILE A 395 14.41 -20.97 -18.84
N LEU A 396 15.30 -20.17 -18.23
CA LEU A 396 16.09 -20.63 -17.10
C LEU A 396 15.48 -20.16 -15.78
N ALA A 397 15.57 -21.00 -14.78
CA ALA A 397 15.08 -20.67 -13.45
C ALA A 397 16.04 -21.21 -12.38
N SER A 398 16.02 -20.61 -11.20
CA SER A 398 16.67 -21.23 -10.05
C SER A 398 15.95 -22.51 -9.64
N ARG A 399 16.66 -23.47 -9.05
CA ARG A 399 16.10 -24.74 -8.58
C ARG A 399 14.89 -24.53 -7.66
N LEU A 400 14.91 -23.52 -6.81
CA LEU A 400 13.80 -23.15 -5.93
C LEU A 400 12.49 -22.93 -6.69
N VAL A 401 12.53 -22.40 -7.91
CA VAL A 401 11.35 -22.21 -8.77
C VAL A 401 10.71 -23.55 -9.12
N ALA A 402 11.54 -24.56 -9.46
CA ALA A 402 11.05 -25.91 -9.77
C ALA A 402 10.45 -26.58 -8.53
N ASP A 403 11.11 -26.44 -7.38
CA ASP A 403 10.67 -27.04 -6.12
C ASP A 403 9.31 -26.47 -5.68
N LEU A 404 9.07 -25.16 -5.88
CA LEU A 404 7.79 -24.49 -5.59
C LEU A 404 6.72 -24.73 -6.68
N ALA A 405 7.11 -25.19 -7.87
CA ALA A 405 6.19 -25.48 -8.96
C ALA A 405 5.74 -26.96 -9.00
N VAL A 406 6.06 -27.77 -8.00
CA VAL A 406 5.64 -29.16 -7.91
C VAL A 406 4.12 -29.28 -7.99
N GLY A 407 3.62 -30.19 -8.82
CA GLY A 407 2.19 -30.40 -9.05
C GLY A 407 1.56 -29.48 -10.10
N SER A 408 2.34 -28.59 -10.73
CA SER A 408 1.85 -27.67 -11.77
C SER A 408 1.79 -28.28 -13.19
N GLY A 409 2.30 -29.51 -13.37
CA GLY A 409 2.44 -30.16 -14.69
C GLY A 409 3.66 -29.68 -15.48
N LEU A 410 4.49 -28.80 -14.95
CA LEU A 410 5.69 -28.30 -15.61
C LEU A 410 6.85 -29.29 -15.43
N HIS A 411 7.69 -29.41 -16.46
CA HIS A 411 8.86 -30.27 -16.47
C HIS A 411 10.13 -29.43 -16.51
N PHE A 412 11.13 -29.86 -15.75
CA PHE A 412 12.40 -29.18 -15.60
C PHE A 412 13.56 -30.11 -15.90
N ALA A 413 14.55 -29.62 -16.62
CA ALA A 413 15.83 -30.27 -16.84
C ALA A 413 16.92 -29.51 -16.10
N ASP A 414 17.98 -30.22 -15.68
CA ASP A 414 19.16 -29.58 -15.10
C ASP A 414 19.80 -28.63 -16.13
N ALA A 415 20.18 -27.45 -15.71
CA ALA A 415 20.80 -26.41 -16.54
C ALA A 415 22.12 -25.90 -15.94
N GLY A 416 22.73 -26.70 -15.03
CA GLY A 416 24.00 -26.37 -14.39
C GLY A 416 23.86 -25.45 -13.20
N GLN A 417 24.83 -24.59 -13.00
CA GLN A 417 24.91 -23.70 -11.84
C GLN A 417 25.33 -22.28 -12.26
N LEU A 418 24.80 -21.28 -11.59
CA LEU A 418 25.24 -19.89 -11.65
C LEU A 418 25.97 -19.57 -10.34
N ALA A 419 27.07 -18.84 -10.40
CA ALA A 419 27.80 -18.36 -9.23
C ALA A 419 27.66 -16.83 -9.14
N PRO A 420 26.57 -16.31 -8.57
CA PRO A 420 26.43 -14.86 -8.35
C PRO A 420 27.45 -14.38 -7.31
N ASP A 421 28.07 -13.24 -7.55
CA ASP A 421 29.04 -12.64 -6.61
C ASP A 421 28.41 -12.36 -5.22
N GLU A 422 27.09 -12.25 -5.16
CA GLU A 422 26.35 -11.93 -3.93
C GLU A 422 25.97 -13.17 -3.10
N LEU A 423 26.25 -14.38 -3.57
CA LEU A 423 25.91 -15.63 -2.87
C LEU A 423 27.18 -16.40 -2.51
N ASP A 424 27.25 -16.90 -1.28
CA ASP A 424 28.35 -17.73 -0.80
C ASP A 424 28.43 -19.11 -1.48
N GLN A 425 27.35 -19.53 -2.12
CA GLN A 425 27.26 -20.83 -2.79
C GLN A 425 26.67 -20.70 -4.21
N PRO A 426 27.14 -21.51 -5.17
CA PRO A 426 26.56 -21.56 -6.50
C PRO A 426 25.07 -21.89 -6.46
N LEU A 427 24.28 -21.18 -7.27
CA LEU A 427 22.85 -21.36 -7.41
C LEU A 427 22.55 -22.41 -8.49
N PRO A 428 21.97 -23.59 -8.16
CA PRO A 428 21.58 -24.57 -9.17
C PRO A 428 20.48 -24.01 -10.08
N LEU A 429 20.66 -24.19 -11.38
CA LEU A 429 19.70 -23.77 -12.40
C LEU A 429 18.96 -24.94 -13.00
N VAL A 430 17.75 -24.68 -13.44
CA VAL A 430 16.91 -25.58 -14.20
C VAL A 430 16.39 -24.89 -15.46
N ARG A 431 16.20 -25.65 -16.53
CA ARG A 431 15.52 -25.22 -17.75
C ARG A 431 14.08 -25.71 -17.71
N ALA A 432 13.14 -24.80 -17.86
CA ALA A 432 11.73 -25.15 -17.99
C ALA A 432 11.44 -25.49 -19.46
N ASN A 433 10.82 -26.63 -19.72
CA ASN A 433 10.35 -27.02 -21.05
C ASN A 433 8.90 -26.58 -21.21
N SER A 434 8.57 -25.82 -22.25
CA SER A 434 7.18 -25.55 -22.63
C SER A 434 6.58 -26.85 -23.22
N GLU A 435 5.34 -27.18 -22.84
CA GLU A 435 4.64 -28.38 -23.32
C GLU A 435 4.48 -28.42 -24.86
N GLN A 436 4.76 -27.32 -25.58
CA GLN A 436 4.59 -27.19 -27.02
C GLN A 436 5.82 -27.63 -27.86
N HIS A 437 6.96 -27.94 -27.24
CA HIS A 437 8.18 -28.34 -27.95
C HIS A 437 8.55 -29.82 -27.74
N LEU A 438 7.58 -30.67 -27.46
CA LEU A 438 7.78 -32.12 -27.58
C LEU A 438 7.60 -32.54 -29.07
N GLU A 439 8.63 -32.30 -29.89
CA GLU A 439 8.79 -33.16 -31.07
C GLU A 439 8.84 -34.63 -30.62
N PRO A 440 8.20 -35.55 -31.34
CA PRO A 440 8.16 -36.93 -30.95
C PRO A 440 9.57 -37.54 -31.11
N ALA A 441 10.38 -37.43 -30.05
CA ALA A 441 11.61 -38.23 -29.97
C ALA A 441 11.22 -39.69 -29.94
N CYS A 442 11.59 -40.38 -31.02
CA CYS A 442 11.78 -41.81 -31.20
C CYS A 442 11.19 -42.70 -30.10
N ARG A 443 10.16 -43.44 -30.46
CA ARG A 443 9.63 -44.57 -29.70
C ARG A 443 10.79 -45.47 -29.22
N ARG A 444 11.13 -45.40 -27.95
CA ARG A 444 11.68 -46.50 -27.19
C ARG A 444 10.53 -47.13 -26.44
N ASP A 445 10.27 -48.40 -26.80
CA ASP A 445 9.28 -49.23 -26.15
C ASP A 445 9.38 -49.17 -24.63
N LYS A 446 8.35 -48.57 -24.02
CA LYS A 446 8.02 -48.85 -22.62
C LYS A 446 6.75 -49.70 -22.59
N PRO A 447 6.67 -50.67 -21.68
CA PRO A 447 5.56 -51.62 -21.66
C PRO A 447 4.23 -50.88 -21.45
N ARG A 448 3.23 -51.29 -22.21
CA ARG A 448 1.83 -50.86 -22.12
C ARG A 448 1.39 -50.87 -20.66
N ALA A 449 1.23 -49.67 -20.07
CA ALA A 449 0.50 -49.53 -18.82
C ALA A 449 -0.99 -49.45 -19.14
N ASN A 450 -1.66 -50.37 -18.63
CA ASN A 450 -3.06 -50.57 -18.27
C ASN A 450 -4.16 -49.64 -18.86
N LYS A 451 -5.18 -50.34 -19.35
CA LYS A 451 -6.57 -49.90 -19.50
C LYS A 451 -7.01 -48.98 -18.36
N PRO A 452 -7.99 -48.06 -18.57
CA PRO A 452 -8.57 -47.28 -17.50
C PRO A 452 -8.90 -48.18 -16.31
N SER A 453 -8.30 -47.90 -15.17
CA SER A 453 -8.46 -48.69 -13.96
C SER A 453 -9.93 -48.58 -13.54
N ALA A 454 -10.61 -49.75 -13.48
CA ALA A 454 -11.97 -49.82 -12.98
C ALA A 454 -12.09 -49.10 -11.62
N LEU A 455 -13.19 -48.41 -11.42
CA LEU A 455 -13.50 -47.82 -10.12
C LEU A 455 -13.50 -48.94 -9.06
N THR A 456 -13.00 -48.64 -7.88
CA THR A 456 -13.10 -49.57 -6.74
C THR A 456 -14.57 -49.69 -6.32
N LEU A 457 -14.93 -50.76 -5.62
CA LEU A 457 -16.30 -50.94 -5.08
C LEU A 457 -16.75 -49.67 -4.34
N ARG A 458 -15.89 -49.06 -3.55
CA ARG A 458 -16.18 -47.85 -2.79
C ARG A 458 -16.36 -46.60 -3.64
N GLU A 459 -15.62 -46.48 -4.72
CA GLU A 459 -15.78 -45.40 -5.69
C GLU A 459 -17.05 -45.55 -6.52
N ASN A 460 -17.46 -46.79 -6.83
CA ASN A 460 -18.76 -47.07 -7.46
C ASN A 460 -19.93 -46.67 -6.58
N GLU A 461 -19.90 -46.99 -5.27
CA GLU A 461 -20.92 -46.56 -4.31
C GLU A 461 -21.02 -45.00 -4.25
N VAL A 462 -19.86 -44.32 -4.18
CA VAL A 462 -19.82 -42.85 -4.17
C VAL A 462 -20.35 -42.25 -5.47
N VAL A 463 -20.03 -42.83 -6.63
CA VAL A 463 -20.48 -42.32 -7.94
C VAL A 463 -22.00 -42.52 -8.11
N ALA A 464 -22.54 -43.63 -7.63
CA ALA A 464 -24.01 -43.86 -7.63
C ALA A 464 -24.73 -42.79 -6.81
N LEU A 465 -24.30 -42.53 -5.58
CA LEU A 465 -24.88 -41.50 -4.72
C LEU A 465 -24.70 -40.05 -5.26
N ILE A 466 -23.64 -39.83 -6.09
CA ILE A 466 -23.50 -38.58 -6.83
C ILE A 466 -24.55 -38.46 -7.92
N ALA A 467 -24.90 -39.56 -8.61
CA ALA A 467 -25.96 -39.58 -9.61
C ALA A 467 -27.33 -39.27 -8.99
N ASP A 468 -27.56 -39.71 -7.77
CA ASP A 468 -28.78 -39.39 -6.99
C ASP A 468 -28.80 -37.94 -6.44
N GLY A 469 -27.83 -37.13 -6.79
CA GLY A 469 -27.74 -35.70 -6.43
C GLY A 469 -27.29 -35.41 -5.00
N MET A 470 -26.83 -36.42 -4.24
CA MET A 470 -26.47 -36.26 -2.83
C MET A 470 -25.23 -35.38 -2.62
N SER A 471 -25.22 -34.56 -1.57
CA SER A 471 -24.06 -33.75 -1.16
C SER A 471 -22.95 -34.62 -0.55
N ASN A 472 -21.70 -34.13 -0.49
CA ASN A 472 -20.63 -34.86 0.17
C ASN A 472 -20.88 -35.14 1.64
N ALA A 473 -21.63 -34.26 2.32
CA ALA A 473 -22.05 -34.48 3.71
C ALA A 473 -23.09 -35.60 3.83
N SER A 474 -24.05 -35.65 2.90
CA SER A 474 -25.09 -36.71 2.84
C SER A 474 -24.46 -38.07 2.49
N ILE A 475 -23.53 -38.10 1.50
CA ILE A 475 -22.80 -39.32 1.15
C ILE A 475 -21.93 -39.81 2.32
N ALA A 476 -21.32 -38.87 3.06
CA ALA A 476 -20.53 -39.21 4.24
C ALA A 476 -21.36 -39.87 5.34
N ALA A 477 -22.58 -39.36 5.58
CA ALA A 477 -23.53 -39.95 6.53
C ALA A 477 -23.98 -41.34 6.08
N GLU A 478 -24.38 -41.48 4.81
CA GLU A 478 -24.87 -42.74 4.23
C GLU A 478 -23.81 -43.84 4.28
N LEU A 479 -22.58 -43.50 3.90
CA LEU A 479 -21.49 -44.44 3.81
C LEU A 479 -20.66 -44.57 5.11
N ARG A 480 -21.04 -43.89 6.19
CA ARG A 480 -20.34 -43.84 7.49
C ARG A 480 -18.87 -43.41 7.34
N LEU A 481 -18.63 -42.40 6.54
CA LEU A 481 -17.30 -41.83 6.26
C LEU A 481 -17.22 -40.38 6.77
N SER A 482 -15.98 -39.80 6.77
CA SER A 482 -15.86 -38.36 6.94
C SER A 482 -16.12 -37.63 5.62
N ALA A 483 -16.63 -36.40 5.69
CA ALA A 483 -16.82 -35.55 4.50
C ALA A 483 -15.51 -35.34 3.73
N HIS A 484 -14.37 -35.32 4.43
CA HIS A 484 -13.05 -35.23 3.83
C HIS A 484 -12.69 -36.49 3.02
N THR A 485 -13.04 -37.67 3.52
CA THR A 485 -12.83 -38.95 2.83
C THR A 485 -13.67 -39.03 1.56
N VAL A 486 -14.94 -38.59 1.60
CA VAL A 486 -15.80 -38.51 0.42
C VAL A 486 -15.24 -37.54 -0.61
N LYS A 487 -14.75 -36.35 -0.20
CA LYS A 487 -14.11 -35.40 -1.11
C LYS A 487 -12.91 -36.02 -1.83
N ARG A 488 -12.10 -36.84 -1.15
CA ARG A 488 -10.98 -37.56 -1.75
C ARG A 488 -11.44 -38.63 -2.74
N HIS A 489 -12.50 -39.39 -2.44
CA HIS A 489 -13.08 -40.35 -3.38
C HIS A 489 -13.61 -39.66 -4.64
N VAL A 490 -14.30 -38.54 -4.51
CA VAL A 490 -14.78 -37.75 -5.65
C VAL A 490 -13.61 -37.29 -6.54
N ALA A 491 -12.53 -36.80 -5.95
CA ALA A 491 -11.34 -36.38 -6.72
C ALA A 491 -10.70 -37.57 -7.48
N ASN A 492 -10.60 -38.73 -6.84
CA ASN A 492 -10.08 -39.95 -7.47
C ASN A 492 -10.98 -40.46 -8.61
N ILE A 493 -12.32 -40.42 -8.43
CA ILE A 493 -13.29 -40.78 -9.47
C ILE A 493 -13.14 -39.89 -10.70
N LEU A 494 -13.07 -38.56 -10.50
CA LEU A 494 -12.89 -37.60 -11.59
C LEU A 494 -11.58 -37.84 -12.34
N SER A 495 -10.50 -38.14 -11.63
CA SER A 495 -9.20 -38.46 -12.23
C SER A 495 -9.20 -39.80 -12.98
N LYS A 496 -9.81 -40.85 -12.41
CA LYS A 496 -9.84 -42.18 -13.03
C LYS A 496 -10.71 -42.28 -14.29
N LEU A 497 -11.78 -41.45 -14.31
CA LEU A 497 -12.73 -41.40 -15.42
C LEU A 497 -12.46 -40.24 -16.41
N ASP A 498 -11.39 -39.46 -16.14
CA ASP A 498 -11.03 -38.27 -16.91
C ASP A 498 -12.22 -37.28 -17.09
N LEU A 499 -12.92 -36.98 -15.98
CA LEU A 499 -14.11 -36.14 -16.01
C LEU A 499 -13.81 -34.76 -15.41
N PRO A 500 -14.28 -33.67 -16.06
CA PRO A 500 -13.92 -32.31 -15.67
C PRO A 500 -14.66 -31.79 -14.43
N SER A 501 -15.76 -32.45 -14.01
CA SER A 501 -16.58 -31.94 -12.91
C SER A 501 -17.44 -33.03 -12.28
N ARG A 502 -17.96 -32.74 -11.06
CA ARG A 502 -18.94 -33.57 -10.35
C ARG A 502 -20.22 -33.81 -11.19
N ALA A 503 -20.68 -32.76 -11.89
CA ALA A 503 -21.86 -32.89 -12.77
C ALA A 503 -21.58 -33.88 -13.94
N ALA A 504 -20.36 -33.88 -14.48
CA ALA A 504 -19.93 -34.86 -15.47
C ALA A 504 -19.87 -36.28 -14.89
N ALA A 505 -19.47 -36.46 -13.62
CA ALA A 505 -19.51 -37.76 -12.93
C ALA A 505 -20.95 -38.27 -12.71
N ALA A 506 -21.88 -37.39 -12.33
CA ALA A 506 -23.30 -37.74 -12.24
C ALA A 506 -23.87 -38.19 -13.59
N ALA A 507 -23.61 -37.43 -14.66
CA ALA A 507 -24.05 -37.76 -16.02
C ALA A 507 -23.40 -39.06 -16.56
N PHE A 508 -22.16 -39.34 -16.16
CA PHE A 508 -21.49 -40.61 -16.48
C PHE A 508 -22.16 -41.80 -15.82
N ALA A 509 -22.46 -41.73 -14.50
CA ALA A 509 -23.10 -42.79 -13.75
C ALA A 509 -24.51 -43.13 -14.25
N VAL A 510 -25.28 -42.13 -14.64
CA VAL A 510 -26.63 -42.32 -15.25
C VAL A 510 -26.54 -43.06 -16.60
N ARG A 511 -25.46 -42.84 -17.38
CA ARG A 511 -25.28 -43.51 -18.69
C ARG A 511 -24.65 -44.88 -18.60
N HIS A 512 -23.99 -45.21 -17.50
CA HIS A 512 -23.27 -46.47 -17.28
C HIS A 512 -23.68 -47.03 -15.91
N PRO A 513 -24.92 -47.50 -15.76
CA PRO A 513 -25.37 -48.12 -14.50
C PRO A 513 -24.47 -49.35 -14.21
N GLY A 514 -24.00 -49.44 -12.97
CA GLY A 514 -23.21 -50.57 -12.52
C GLY A 514 -24.01 -51.89 -12.56
N PRO A 515 -23.33 -53.02 -12.39
CA PRO A 515 -23.95 -54.36 -12.55
C PRO A 515 -25.10 -54.66 -11.59
N ASP A 516 -25.39 -53.80 -10.60
CA ASP A 516 -26.47 -53.95 -9.60
C ASP A 516 -27.52 -52.79 -9.67
N GLY A 517 -27.72 -52.18 -10.83
CA GLY A 517 -28.80 -51.21 -11.05
C GLY A 517 -30.16 -51.90 -11.24
N PRO A 518 -31.35 -51.28 -10.78
CA PRO A 518 -32.66 -51.88 -10.88
C PRO A 518 -33.12 -52.15 -12.31
#